data_bca43984f1571959f03b54981dc05f32
#
_entry.id   bca43984f1571959f03b54981dc05f32
#
_cell.length_a   1.000
_cell.length_b   1.000
_cell.length_c   1.000
_cell.angle_alpha   90.00
_cell.angle_beta   90.00
_cell.angle_gamma   90.00
#
_symmetry.space_group_name_H-M   'P 1'
#
loop_
_entity.id
_entity.type
_entity.pdbx_description
1 polymer ?
#
loop_
_entity_poly.entity_id
_entity_poly.type
_entity_poly.pdbx_seq_one_letter_code
_entity_poly.pdbx_strand_id
1 'polypeptide(L)'
;MAAVHVTNGFGKALGFTQINELGTIETPIALTNTLNVFLVANAIVDYMISNNKNIRSVNPVVGETNDGGLNDIQGRHVKKKHVLSALKKANNGPVKEGSVGAGTGTRALGLKEV
;
A
#
# COMPACT_ATOMS: atom_id res chain seq x y z
N MET A 1 -13.20 -0.90 -12.66
CA MET A 1 -12.69 0.32 -13.34
C MET A 1 -11.86 1.11 -12.34
N ALA A 2 -10.70 1.62 -12.74
CA ALA A 2 -9.80 2.37 -11.86
C ALA A 2 -9.00 3.40 -12.67
N ALA A 3 -8.53 4.43 -11.97
CA ALA A 3 -7.62 5.44 -12.51
C ALA A 3 -6.63 5.87 -11.42
N VAL A 4 -5.48 6.37 -11.81
CA VAL A 4 -4.48 6.90 -10.90
C VAL A 4 -3.99 8.25 -11.41
N HIS A 5 -3.77 9.17 -10.48
CA HIS A 5 -3.14 10.44 -10.76
C HIS A 5 -1.94 10.63 -9.83
N VAL A 6 -0.80 10.96 -10.42
CA VAL A 6 0.44 11.21 -9.67
C VAL A 6 0.68 12.71 -9.59
N THR A 7 0.38 13.31 -8.44
CA THR A 7 0.64 14.72 -8.19
C THR A 7 2.14 14.97 -7.99
N ASN A 8 2.82 14.03 -7.31
CA ASN A 8 4.26 14.08 -7.06
C ASN A 8 4.79 12.63 -7.10
N GLY A 9 5.74 12.37 -8.01
CA GLY A 9 6.27 11.04 -8.27
C GLY A 9 7.42 10.60 -7.36
N PHE A 10 7.80 11.39 -6.36
CA PHE A 10 8.85 11.01 -5.42
C PHE A 10 8.30 10.03 -4.38
N GLY A 11 8.38 8.76 -4.69
CA GLY A 11 7.85 7.70 -3.83
C GLY A 11 8.07 6.30 -4.40
N LYS A 12 7.47 5.31 -3.72
CA LYS A 12 7.64 3.87 -4.02
C LYS A 12 6.31 3.17 -4.32
N ALA A 13 5.22 3.92 -4.43
CA ALA A 13 3.91 3.35 -4.72
C ALA A 13 3.94 2.46 -5.97
N LEU A 14 3.17 1.38 -5.96
CA LEU A 14 3.22 0.32 -6.98
C LEU A 14 1.85 0.08 -7.62
N GLY A 15 1.87 -0.42 -8.86
CA GLY A 15 0.68 -0.84 -9.60
C GLY A 15 0.12 0.23 -10.54
N PHE A 16 0.72 1.39 -10.62
CA PHE A 16 0.20 2.53 -11.37
C PHE A 16 0.29 2.36 -12.89
N THR A 17 1.36 1.76 -13.39
CA THR A 17 1.53 1.49 -14.83
C THR A 17 0.44 0.61 -15.38
N GLN A 18 0.09 -0.46 -14.69
CA GLN A 18 -0.97 -1.36 -15.10
C GLN A 18 -2.34 -0.66 -15.08
N ILE A 19 -2.62 0.14 -14.06
CA ILE A 19 -3.87 0.90 -13.97
C ILE A 19 -3.97 1.91 -15.11
N ASN A 20 -2.89 2.63 -15.41
CA ASN A 20 -2.87 3.59 -16.51
C ASN A 20 -3.08 2.94 -17.88
N GLU A 21 -2.52 1.75 -18.09
CA GLU A 21 -2.66 1.02 -19.35
C GLU A 21 -4.05 0.41 -19.52
N LEU A 22 -4.60 -0.23 -18.50
CA LEU A 22 -5.80 -1.03 -18.61
C LEU A 22 -7.05 -0.39 -17.98
N GLY A 23 -6.91 0.63 -17.14
CA GLY A 23 -8.04 1.24 -16.44
C GLY A 23 -8.70 0.33 -15.40
N THR A 24 -8.01 -0.69 -14.92
CA THR A 24 -8.52 -1.69 -13.96
C THR A 24 -7.54 -1.96 -12.84
N ILE A 25 -8.04 -2.47 -11.73
CA ILE A 25 -7.23 -3.03 -10.63
C ILE A 25 -7.44 -4.54 -10.56
N GLU A 26 -6.38 -5.26 -10.19
CA GLU A 26 -6.37 -6.72 -10.11
C GLU A 26 -6.32 -7.24 -8.68
N THR A 27 -6.01 -6.37 -7.72
CA THR A 27 -5.82 -6.74 -6.31
C THR A 27 -6.57 -5.80 -5.37
N PRO A 28 -6.74 -6.14 -4.11
CA PRO A 28 -7.02 -5.14 -3.08
C PRO A 28 -5.97 -4.03 -3.10
N ILE A 29 -6.38 -2.81 -2.78
CA ILE A 29 -5.47 -1.68 -2.59
C ILE A 29 -4.98 -1.69 -1.15
N ALA A 30 -3.67 -1.74 -0.94
CA ALA A 30 -3.08 -1.60 0.38
C ALA A 30 -2.40 -0.23 0.54
N LEU A 31 -2.41 0.28 1.76
CA LEU A 31 -1.66 1.46 2.16
C LEU A 31 -0.66 1.07 3.24
N THR A 32 0.58 1.52 3.11
CA THR A 32 1.63 1.21 4.08
C THR A 32 2.67 2.33 4.15
N ASN A 33 3.52 2.27 5.15
CA ASN A 33 4.63 3.18 5.28
C ASN A 33 5.74 2.91 4.25
N THR A 34 6.59 3.90 4.04
CA THR A 34 7.50 4.02 2.90
C THR A 34 8.38 2.80 2.63
N LEU A 35 9.12 2.27 3.62
CA LEU A 35 10.04 1.16 3.37
C LEU A 35 9.39 -0.23 3.38
N ASN A 36 8.10 -0.32 3.64
CA ASN A 36 7.38 -1.59 3.63
C ASN A 36 6.55 -1.83 2.36
N VAL A 37 6.55 -0.91 1.42
CA VAL A 37 5.79 -1.03 0.17
C VAL A 37 6.08 -2.35 -0.55
N PHE A 38 7.33 -2.71 -0.72
CA PHE A 38 7.73 -3.93 -1.44
C PHE A 38 7.34 -5.21 -0.71
N LEU A 39 7.47 -5.23 0.62
CA LEU A 39 7.02 -6.36 1.44
C LEU A 39 5.50 -6.54 1.34
N VAL A 40 4.75 -5.46 1.44
CA VAL A 40 3.29 -5.49 1.33
C VAL A 40 2.87 -5.96 -0.05
N ALA A 41 3.50 -5.45 -1.10
CA ALA A 41 3.25 -5.91 -2.47
C ALA A 41 3.49 -7.42 -2.63
N ASN A 42 4.63 -7.91 -2.14
CA ASN A 42 4.95 -9.34 -2.17
C ASN A 42 3.91 -10.18 -1.41
N ALA A 43 3.48 -9.73 -0.24
CA ALA A 43 2.45 -10.43 0.54
C ALA A 43 1.08 -10.45 -0.15
N ILE A 44 0.72 -9.39 -0.89
CA ILE A 44 -0.49 -9.37 -1.70
C ILE A 44 -0.41 -10.38 -2.84
N VAL A 45 0.72 -10.46 -3.54
CA VAL A 45 0.93 -11.46 -4.59
C VAL A 45 0.76 -12.86 -4.04
N ASP A 46 1.38 -13.17 -2.92
CA ASP A 46 1.22 -14.47 -2.24
C ASP A 46 -0.24 -14.77 -1.89
N TYR A 47 -0.95 -13.77 -1.36
CA TYR A 47 -2.37 -13.90 -1.03
C TYR A 47 -3.22 -14.19 -2.26
N MET A 48 -2.99 -13.47 -3.35
CA MET A 48 -3.74 -13.66 -4.61
C MET A 48 -3.52 -15.06 -5.19
N ILE A 49 -2.27 -15.51 -5.24
CA ILE A 49 -1.90 -16.86 -5.73
C ILE A 49 -2.51 -17.94 -4.84
N SER A 50 -2.48 -17.76 -3.52
CA SER A 50 -3.04 -18.72 -2.57
C SER A 50 -4.55 -18.89 -2.72
N ASN A 51 -5.24 -17.84 -3.10
CA ASN A 51 -6.70 -17.84 -3.28
C ASN A 51 -7.15 -18.23 -4.70
N ASN A 52 -6.26 -18.13 -5.68
CA ASN A 52 -6.56 -18.52 -7.05
C ASN A 52 -5.30 -19.07 -7.76
N LYS A 53 -5.17 -20.37 -7.77
CA LYS A 53 -4.01 -21.07 -8.35
C LYS A 53 -3.90 -20.96 -9.87
N ASN A 54 -4.91 -20.45 -10.54
CA ASN A 54 -4.90 -20.22 -11.98
C ASN A 54 -4.26 -18.87 -12.38
N ILE A 55 -3.95 -18.02 -11.40
CA ILE A 55 -3.28 -16.75 -11.66
C ILE A 55 -1.88 -17.01 -12.22
N ARG A 56 -1.61 -16.45 -13.40
CA ARG A 56 -0.30 -16.49 -14.07
C ARG A 56 0.54 -15.26 -13.77
N SER A 57 -0.13 -14.12 -13.62
CA SER A 57 0.49 -12.83 -13.30
C SER A 57 -0.51 -11.96 -12.56
N VAL A 58 -0.04 -11.09 -11.70
CA VAL A 58 -0.87 -10.14 -10.98
C VAL A 58 -0.05 -8.91 -10.58
N ASN A 59 -0.65 -7.73 -10.71
CA ASN A 59 -0.02 -6.46 -10.36
C ASN A 59 -0.61 -5.94 -9.05
N PRO A 60 0.12 -6.02 -7.93
CA PRO A 60 -0.36 -5.49 -6.66
C PRO A 60 -0.42 -3.96 -6.70
N VAL A 61 -1.41 -3.39 -6.03
CA VAL A 61 -1.55 -1.94 -5.87
C VAL A 61 -1.26 -1.58 -4.42
N VAL A 62 -0.19 -0.81 -4.21
CA VAL A 62 0.24 -0.39 -2.87
C VAL A 62 0.51 1.10 -2.88
N GLY A 63 -0.26 1.84 -2.07
CA GLY A 63 0.02 3.25 -1.79
C GLY A 63 1.02 3.41 -0.66
N GLU A 64 1.76 4.50 -0.71
CA GLU A 64 2.83 4.84 0.23
C GLU A 64 2.46 6.03 1.09
N THR A 65 2.84 5.99 2.36
CA THR A 65 2.89 7.15 3.25
C THR A 65 4.31 7.38 3.72
N ASN A 66 4.73 8.64 3.81
CA ASN A 66 6.08 8.97 4.26
C ASN A 66 6.10 9.21 5.78
N ASP A 67 6.67 8.26 6.49
CA ASP A 67 6.80 8.28 7.94
C ASP A 67 8.28 8.36 8.41
N GLY A 68 9.20 8.64 7.50
CA GLY A 68 10.65 8.62 7.78
C GLY A 68 11.13 9.65 8.79
N GLY A 69 10.35 10.70 9.05
CA GLY A 69 10.70 11.71 10.04
C GLY A 69 10.29 11.40 11.48
N LEU A 70 9.35 10.49 11.67
CA LEU A 70 8.74 10.23 12.99
C LEU A 70 8.84 8.75 13.43
N ASN A 71 9.02 7.83 12.49
CA ASN A 71 9.07 6.39 12.77
C ASN A 71 10.45 5.80 12.46
N ASP A 72 10.75 4.68 13.11
CA ASP A 72 11.89 3.82 12.75
C ASP A 72 11.56 3.02 11.48
N ILE A 73 11.76 3.65 10.32
CA ILE A 73 11.47 3.00 9.04
C ILE A 73 12.46 1.89 8.68
N GLN A 74 13.72 2.00 9.15
CA GLN A 74 14.76 1.01 8.88
C GLN A 74 14.49 -0.33 9.57
N GLY A 75 13.77 -0.32 10.68
CA GLY A 75 13.37 -1.52 11.39
C GLY A 75 12.40 -2.40 10.61
N ARG A 76 11.72 -1.84 9.59
CA ARG A 76 10.81 -2.54 8.69
C ARG A 76 9.85 -3.46 9.46
N HIS A 77 9.11 -2.85 10.38
CA HIS A 77 8.30 -3.58 11.38
C HIS A 77 7.02 -4.21 10.82
N VAL A 78 6.55 -3.78 9.66
CA VAL A 78 5.44 -4.44 8.96
C VAL A 78 5.91 -5.79 8.42
N LYS A 79 5.12 -6.85 8.70
CA LYS A 79 5.43 -8.22 8.28
C LYS A 79 4.24 -8.79 7.51
N LYS A 80 4.46 -9.89 6.79
CA LYS A 80 3.42 -10.59 6.01
C LYS A 80 2.16 -10.87 6.84
N LYS A 81 2.32 -11.28 8.11
CA LYS A 81 1.18 -11.53 9.02
C LYS A 81 0.28 -10.30 9.22
N HIS A 82 0.86 -9.10 9.21
CA HIS A 82 0.11 -7.86 9.35
C HIS A 82 -0.73 -7.59 8.10
N VAL A 83 -0.17 -7.84 6.93
CA VAL A 83 -0.87 -7.71 5.64
C VAL A 83 -2.04 -8.69 5.57
N LEU A 84 -1.82 -9.96 5.89
CA LEU A 84 -2.87 -10.98 5.90
C LEU A 84 -3.97 -10.65 6.91
N SER A 85 -3.60 -10.13 8.09
CA SER A 85 -4.57 -9.69 9.10
C SER A 85 -5.42 -8.52 8.59
N ALA A 86 -4.80 -7.54 7.93
CA ALA A 86 -5.50 -6.40 7.35
C ALA A 86 -6.50 -6.86 6.27
N LEU A 87 -6.08 -7.74 5.37
CA LEU A 87 -6.95 -8.30 4.33
C LEU A 87 -8.16 -9.02 4.91
N LYS A 88 -7.96 -9.82 5.97
CA LYS A 88 -9.06 -10.54 6.64
C LYS A 88 -10.04 -9.61 7.35
N LYS A 89 -9.58 -8.44 7.82
CA LYS A 89 -10.39 -7.47 8.56
C LYS A 89 -10.99 -6.39 7.67
N ALA A 90 -10.61 -6.35 6.39
CA ALA A 90 -11.14 -5.37 5.44
C ALA A 90 -12.65 -5.53 5.31
N ASN A 91 -13.36 -4.41 5.32
CA ASN A 91 -14.81 -4.37 5.23
C ASN A 91 -15.25 -3.07 4.55
N ASN A 92 -16.53 -2.92 4.31
CA ASN A 92 -17.12 -1.74 3.65
C ASN A 92 -17.61 -0.67 4.65
N GLY A 93 -17.21 -0.75 5.90
CA GLY A 93 -17.52 0.27 6.89
C GLY A 93 -16.70 1.56 6.74
N PRO A 94 -16.92 2.54 7.62
CA PRO A 94 -16.17 3.80 7.59
C PRO A 94 -14.66 3.57 7.74
N VAL A 95 -13.88 4.25 6.90
CA VAL A 95 -12.41 4.24 6.98
C VAL A 95 -11.97 5.18 8.09
N LYS A 96 -11.12 4.68 8.97
CA LYS A 96 -10.52 5.51 10.03
C LYS A 96 -9.47 6.46 9.44
N GLU A 97 -9.38 7.65 9.96
CA GLU A 97 -8.47 8.70 9.51
C GLU A 97 -7.44 9.07 10.60
N GLY A 98 -6.39 9.77 10.17
CA GLY A 98 -5.35 10.31 11.05
C GLY A 98 -4.28 9.29 11.41
N SER A 99 -3.87 9.30 12.68
CA SER A 99 -2.78 8.46 13.19
C SER A 99 -3.22 7.01 13.41
N VAL A 100 -3.61 6.35 12.31
CA VAL A 100 -4.07 4.96 12.30
C VAL A 100 -3.56 4.25 11.06
N GLY A 101 -3.14 3.01 11.20
CA GLY A 101 -2.58 2.21 10.09
C GLY A 101 -1.43 2.93 9.40
N ALA A 102 -1.47 3.03 8.08
CA ALA A 102 -0.46 3.72 7.28
C ALA A 102 -0.33 5.23 7.59
N GLY A 103 -1.35 5.84 8.19
CA GLY A 103 -1.30 7.25 8.61
C GLY A 103 -0.43 7.52 9.83
N THR A 104 -0.07 6.48 10.59
CA THR A 104 0.70 6.63 11.83
C THR A 104 2.10 7.17 11.55
N GLY A 105 2.41 8.35 12.08
CA GLY A 105 3.70 9.01 11.87
C GLY A 105 3.90 9.58 10.46
N THR A 106 2.86 9.64 9.65
CA THR A 106 2.93 10.18 8.30
C THR A 106 3.04 11.71 8.31
N ARG A 107 3.93 12.22 7.48
CA ARG A 107 4.06 13.66 7.19
C ARG A 107 3.50 13.93 5.79
N ALA A 108 2.60 14.88 5.68
CA ALA A 108 2.00 15.29 4.43
C ALA A 108 2.51 16.67 3.98
N LEU A 109 2.45 16.92 2.67
CA LEU A 109 2.77 18.19 2.02
C LEU A 109 4.23 18.61 2.10
N GLY A 110 5.12 17.83 2.68
CA GLY A 110 6.53 18.18 2.82
C GLY A 110 6.77 19.47 3.59
N LEU A 111 5.79 19.94 4.35
CA LEU A 111 5.93 21.12 5.18
C LEU A 111 7.01 20.81 6.23
N LYS A 112 8.09 21.57 6.13
CA LYS A 112 9.04 21.63 7.24
C LYS A 112 8.29 22.20 8.43
N GLU A 113 8.50 21.60 9.58
CA GLU A 113 8.10 22.23 10.82
C GLU A 113 8.75 23.61 10.87
N VAL A 114 7.94 24.60 11.06
CA VAL A 114 8.39 25.93 11.40
C VAL A 114 8.69 25.97 12.88
#